data_30440868496e4bb239092b6ab353a6eb
#
_entry.id   30440868496e4bb239092b6ab353a6eb
#
_cell.length_a   1.000
_cell.length_b   1.000
_cell.length_c   1.000
_cell.angle_alpha   90.00
_cell.angle_beta   90.00
_cell.angle_gamma   90.00
#
_symmetry.space_group_name_H-M   'P 1'
#
loop_
_entity.id
_entity.type
_entity.pdbx_description
1 polymer ?
#
loop_
_entity_poly.entity_id
_entity_poly.type
_entity_poly.pdbx_seq_one_letter_code
_entity_poly.pdbx_strand_id
1 'polypeptide(L)'
;AIVWEKSVDAFIREGDKSLDTIFTVDISAGMPRSQRVLLSLPIERARQTREQMRAARPKDARSWDQAVAHARLVHPDTPQATGNDLAVILHTGGTNGVPKSVPLTHRNIGTNVNQCRMWVWKLHEGAETFYSLLPYFHAYGLTFFMCAAVHLAATQLLLPKFDVDLALEAHKRRPVTFFEGVP
;
A
#
# COMPACT_ATOMS: atom_id res chain seq x y z
N ALA A 1 4.78 -1.74 14.24
CA ALA A 1 3.80 -1.41 13.17
C ALA A 1 4.40 -0.40 12.19
N ILE A 2 3.92 -0.42 10.96
CA ILE A 2 4.19 0.60 9.94
C ILE A 2 2.83 1.20 9.58
N VAL A 3 2.65 2.49 9.81
CA VAL A 3 1.35 3.15 9.66
C VAL A 3 1.48 4.52 8.99
N TRP A 4 0.45 4.95 8.30
CA TRP A 4 0.39 6.31 7.80
C TRP A 4 0.29 7.31 8.96
N GLU A 5 0.98 8.46 8.88
CA GLU A 5 1.00 9.48 9.94
C GLU A 5 -0.40 9.86 10.45
N LYS A 6 -1.40 9.94 9.58
CA LYS A 6 -2.77 10.27 9.97
C LYS A 6 -3.54 9.13 10.65
N SER A 7 -3.06 7.92 10.57
CA SER A 7 -3.72 6.75 11.17
C SER A 7 -3.09 6.33 12.49
N VAL A 8 -2.04 7.00 12.91
CA VAL A 8 -1.25 6.63 14.09
C VAL A 8 -2.08 6.62 15.37
N ASP A 9 -2.95 7.61 15.56
CA ASP A 9 -3.77 7.73 16.76
C ASP A 9 -4.72 6.54 16.96
N ALA A 10 -5.07 5.84 15.88
CA ALA A 10 -5.88 4.63 15.97
C ALA A 10 -5.10 3.43 16.54
N PHE A 11 -3.77 3.47 16.50
CA PHE A 11 -2.87 2.41 16.96
C PHE A 11 -2.18 2.73 18.28
N ILE A 12 -2.03 4.00 18.62
CA ILE A 12 -1.46 4.45 19.89
C ILE A 12 -2.62 4.75 20.84
N ARG A 13 -3.05 3.75 21.59
CA ARG A 13 -3.95 3.98 22.72
C ARG A 13 -3.12 4.28 23.96
N GLU A 14 -3.54 5.26 24.72
CA GLU A 14 -2.89 5.64 25.98
C GLU A 14 -2.79 4.42 26.90
N GLY A 15 -1.56 4.05 27.26
CA GLY A 15 -1.28 2.88 28.12
C GLY A 15 -1.15 1.53 27.42
N ASP A 16 -1.42 1.43 26.11
CA ASP A 16 -1.24 0.18 25.37
C ASP A 16 0.21 0.05 24.86
N LYS A 17 0.95 -0.89 25.43
CA LYS A 17 2.32 -1.24 25.03
C LYS A 17 2.39 -2.48 24.12
N SER A 18 1.29 -2.84 23.46
CA SER A 18 1.25 -4.02 22.59
C SER A 18 2.16 -3.91 21.36
N LEU A 19 2.61 -2.68 21.03
CA LEU A 19 3.51 -2.42 19.91
C LEU A 19 4.84 -1.84 20.39
N ASP A 20 5.91 -2.62 20.28
CA ASP A 20 7.27 -2.20 20.66
C ASP A 20 7.82 -1.05 19.81
N THR A 21 7.46 -1.01 18.55
CA THR A 21 7.96 -0.01 17.61
C THR A 21 6.89 0.37 16.58
N ILE A 22 6.70 1.68 16.42
CA ILE A 22 5.82 2.25 15.40
C ILE A 22 6.66 3.07 14.43
N PHE A 23 6.57 2.75 13.15
CA PHE A 23 7.09 3.57 12.06
C PHE A 23 5.96 4.31 11.40
N THR A 24 6.14 5.61 11.15
CA THR A 24 5.19 6.43 10.42
C THR A 24 5.68 6.69 9.01
N VAL A 25 4.75 6.61 8.07
CA VAL A 25 4.98 6.89 6.65
C VAL A 25 4.37 8.25 6.29
N ASP A 26 5.20 9.13 5.71
CA ASP A 26 4.74 10.34 5.04
C ASP A 26 4.46 10.02 3.57
N ILE A 27 3.19 9.86 3.21
CA ILE A 27 2.83 9.53 1.82
C ILE A 27 3.23 10.62 0.82
N SER A 28 3.42 11.86 1.26
CA SER A 28 3.90 12.94 0.39
C SER A 28 5.37 12.77 -0.01
N ALA A 29 6.16 12.00 0.75
CA ALA A 29 7.56 11.74 0.43
C ALA A 29 7.73 10.96 -0.89
N GLY A 30 6.76 10.10 -1.25
CA GLY A 30 6.73 9.36 -2.51
C GLY A 30 6.33 10.19 -3.73
N MET A 31 5.88 11.44 -3.55
CA MET A 31 5.45 12.29 -4.65
C MET A 31 6.63 12.85 -5.45
N PRO A 32 6.44 13.15 -6.76
CA PRO A 32 7.42 13.87 -7.57
C PRO A 32 7.86 15.18 -6.91
N ARG A 33 9.12 15.55 -7.08
CA ARG A 33 9.70 16.76 -6.47
C ARG A 33 8.91 18.03 -6.80
N SER A 34 8.44 18.18 -8.04
CA SER A 34 7.59 19.31 -8.46
C SER A 34 6.30 19.41 -7.66
N GLN A 35 5.62 18.30 -7.42
CA GLN A 35 4.39 18.28 -6.62
C GLN A 35 4.66 18.59 -5.15
N ARG A 36 5.78 18.10 -4.59
CA ARG A 36 6.18 18.44 -3.21
C ARG A 36 6.48 19.93 -3.05
N VAL A 37 7.10 20.55 -4.05
CA VAL A 37 7.34 22.00 -4.07
C VAL A 37 6.00 22.75 -4.12
N LEU A 38 5.06 22.34 -4.97
CA LEU A 38 3.71 22.93 -5.01
C LEU A 38 2.98 22.81 -3.67
N LEU A 39 3.10 21.66 -3.00
CA LEU A 39 2.55 21.48 -1.66
C LEU A 39 3.19 22.37 -0.59
N SER A 40 4.42 22.81 -0.78
CA SER A 40 5.12 23.69 0.17
C SER A 40 4.70 25.18 0.05
N LEU A 41 4.00 25.54 -1.02
CA LEU A 41 3.56 26.93 -1.23
C LEU A 41 2.60 27.40 -0.12
N PRO A 42 2.69 28.67 0.28
CA PRO A 42 1.83 29.25 1.31
C PRO A 42 0.46 29.66 0.75
N ILE A 43 -0.17 28.77 -0.01
CA ILE A 43 -1.51 28.99 -0.57
C ILE A 43 -2.51 28.05 0.12
N GLU A 44 -3.74 28.50 0.25
CA GLU A 44 -4.79 27.79 0.98
C GLU A 44 -5.00 26.35 0.46
N ARG A 45 -5.08 26.17 -0.85
CA ARG A 45 -5.25 24.85 -1.47
C ARG A 45 -4.10 23.89 -1.13
N ALA A 46 -2.85 24.36 -1.15
CA ALA A 46 -1.69 23.56 -0.78
C ALA A 46 -1.72 23.19 0.71
N ARG A 47 -2.15 24.13 1.58
CA ARG A 47 -2.32 23.90 3.01
C ARG A 47 -3.35 22.79 3.27
N GLN A 48 -4.54 22.90 2.70
CA GLN A 48 -5.61 21.90 2.84
C GLN A 48 -5.16 20.52 2.35
N THR A 49 -4.47 20.45 1.21
CA THR A 49 -3.94 19.19 0.69
C THR A 49 -2.89 18.61 1.65
N ARG A 50 -1.98 19.43 2.19
CA ARG A 50 -1.02 18.95 3.21
C ARG A 50 -1.72 18.40 4.45
N GLU A 51 -2.71 19.10 4.97
CA GLU A 51 -3.48 18.68 6.14
C GLU A 51 -4.26 17.38 5.90
N GLN A 52 -4.65 17.12 4.65
CA GLN A 52 -5.26 15.84 4.26
C GLN A 52 -4.24 14.70 4.18
N MET A 53 -3.01 14.98 3.80
CA MET A 53 -1.98 13.97 3.51
C MET A 53 -1.01 13.73 4.68
N ARG A 54 -0.81 14.70 5.55
CA ARG A 54 0.19 14.67 6.62
C ARG A 54 -0.43 14.95 7.98
N ALA A 55 0.21 14.37 9.01
CA ALA A 55 -0.05 14.72 10.40
C ALA A 55 1.30 14.86 11.15
N ALA A 56 1.26 15.45 12.33
CA ALA A 56 2.42 15.50 13.19
C ALA A 56 2.78 14.08 13.66
N ARG A 57 4.05 13.70 13.50
CA ARG A 57 4.53 12.43 14.00
C ARG A 57 4.58 12.45 15.52
N PRO A 58 3.99 11.47 16.21
CA PRO A 58 4.14 11.31 17.66
C PRO A 58 5.60 11.14 18.07
N LYS A 59 5.94 11.57 19.29
CA LYS A 59 7.33 11.50 19.79
C LYS A 59 7.88 10.08 19.85
N ASP A 60 7.02 9.11 20.12
CA ASP A 60 7.39 7.70 20.27
C ASP A 60 7.41 6.93 18.93
N ALA A 61 7.03 7.59 17.85
CA ALA A 61 7.06 6.99 16.52
C ALA A 61 8.32 7.39 15.72
N ARG A 62 8.87 6.46 14.97
CA ARG A 62 10.04 6.64 14.10
C ARG A 62 9.63 6.93 12.67
N SER A 63 10.43 7.67 11.92
CA SER A 63 10.21 7.84 10.49
C SER A 63 10.59 6.58 9.73
N TRP A 64 9.68 6.06 8.91
CA TRP A 64 9.97 4.96 7.99
C TRP A 64 11.08 5.32 6.99
N ASP A 65 10.99 6.50 6.35
CA ASP A 65 11.97 6.95 5.37
C ASP A 65 13.37 7.07 5.96
N GLN A 66 13.48 7.58 7.19
CA GLN A 66 14.77 7.64 7.90
C GLN A 66 15.27 6.25 8.26
N ALA A 67 14.40 5.36 8.70
CA ALA A 67 14.77 3.99 9.02
C ALA A 67 15.32 3.26 7.78
N VAL A 68 14.64 3.39 6.64
CA VAL A 68 15.08 2.79 5.38
C VAL A 68 16.40 3.42 4.89
N ALA A 69 16.54 4.75 4.98
CA ALA A 69 17.78 5.43 4.55
C ALA A 69 19.02 5.01 5.37
N HIS A 70 18.82 4.60 6.63
CA HIS A 70 19.88 4.13 7.53
C HIS A 70 19.92 2.61 7.68
N ALA A 71 19.06 1.89 6.95
CA ALA A 71 19.03 0.43 7.00
C ALA A 71 20.34 -0.15 6.45
N ARG A 72 20.85 -1.17 7.13
CA ARG A 72 21.95 -1.98 6.61
C ARG A 72 21.39 -3.03 5.65
N LEU A 73 22.25 -3.54 4.77
CA LEU A 73 21.89 -4.71 3.95
C LEU A 73 21.49 -5.88 4.86
N VAL A 74 20.49 -6.62 4.42
CA VAL A 74 20.06 -7.83 5.11
C VAL A 74 21.22 -8.82 5.12
N HIS A 75 21.53 -9.39 6.29
CA HIS A 75 22.58 -10.37 6.39
C HIS A 75 22.22 -11.61 5.57
N PRO A 76 23.18 -12.22 4.81
CA PRO A 76 22.90 -13.40 3.99
C PRO A 76 22.26 -14.57 4.75
N ASP A 77 22.61 -14.72 6.03
CA ASP A 77 22.08 -15.78 6.90
C ASP A 77 20.73 -15.45 7.55
N THR A 78 20.11 -14.31 7.18
CA THR A 78 18.77 -13.97 7.69
C THR A 78 17.77 -15.03 7.20
N PRO A 79 17.00 -15.67 8.10
CA PRO A 79 16.03 -16.66 7.72
C PRO A 79 15.04 -16.12 6.68
N GLN A 80 14.87 -16.85 5.61
CA GLN A 80 13.90 -16.52 4.57
C GLN A 80 12.56 -17.16 4.89
N ALA A 81 11.48 -16.43 4.65
CA ALA A 81 10.15 -17.00 4.78
C ALA A 81 9.91 -18.14 3.79
N THR A 82 9.28 -19.20 4.25
CA THR A 82 8.88 -20.34 3.43
C THR A 82 7.44 -20.17 2.94
N GLY A 83 7.04 -21.00 1.99
CA GLY A 83 5.67 -21.00 1.49
C GLY A 83 4.60 -21.29 2.56
N ASN A 84 4.97 -21.93 3.66
CA ASN A 84 4.03 -22.28 4.74
C ASN A 84 3.96 -21.24 5.86
N ASP A 85 4.88 -20.26 5.85
CA ASP A 85 4.84 -19.19 6.84
C ASP A 85 3.67 -18.23 6.59
N LEU A 86 3.21 -17.62 7.67
CA LEU A 86 2.15 -16.63 7.61
C LEU A 86 2.59 -15.40 6.82
N ALA A 87 1.82 -15.06 5.79
CA ALA A 87 2.08 -13.87 4.96
C ALA A 87 1.21 -12.69 5.38
N VAL A 88 -0.09 -12.92 5.61
CA VAL A 88 -1.04 -11.87 5.91
C VAL A 88 -2.24 -12.42 6.70
N ILE A 89 -2.82 -11.58 7.54
CA ILE A 89 -4.10 -11.84 8.20
C ILE A 89 -5.11 -10.85 7.62
N LEU A 90 -6.11 -11.36 6.92
CA LEU A 90 -7.22 -10.57 6.43
C LEU A 90 -8.43 -10.72 7.35
N HIS A 91 -9.21 -9.65 7.49
CA HIS A 91 -10.42 -9.66 8.28
C HIS A 91 -11.63 -9.67 7.36
N THR A 92 -12.56 -10.60 7.61
CA THR A 92 -13.85 -10.64 6.92
C THR A 92 -14.91 -9.93 7.74
N GLY A 93 -15.86 -9.25 7.09
CA GLY A 93 -17.07 -8.78 7.75
C GLY A 93 -17.89 -9.98 8.20
N GLY A 94 -17.83 -10.33 9.49
CA GLY A 94 -18.62 -11.44 10.02
C GLY A 94 -20.13 -11.14 9.89
N THR A 95 -20.91 -12.14 9.51
CA THR A 95 -22.38 -12.05 9.45
C THR A 95 -23.02 -11.64 10.78
N ASN A 96 -22.35 -11.86 11.90
CA ASN A 96 -22.78 -11.53 13.27
C ASN A 96 -22.08 -10.29 13.83
N GLY A 97 -21.50 -9.42 12.97
CA GLY A 97 -20.86 -8.17 13.39
C GLY A 97 -19.45 -8.29 13.97
N VAL A 98 -18.96 -9.49 14.24
CA VAL A 98 -17.57 -9.71 14.71
C VAL A 98 -16.70 -10.12 13.53
N PRO A 99 -15.67 -9.31 13.17
CA PRO A 99 -14.74 -9.66 12.11
C PRO A 99 -14.00 -10.96 12.43
N LYS A 100 -13.91 -11.86 11.44
CA LYS A 100 -13.10 -13.09 11.55
C LYS A 100 -11.73 -12.87 10.92
N SER A 101 -10.68 -13.21 11.64
CA SER A 101 -9.31 -13.19 11.14
C SER A 101 -9.04 -14.43 10.30
N VAL A 102 -8.59 -14.23 9.08
CA VAL A 102 -8.22 -15.31 8.13
C VAL A 102 -6.72 -15.24 7.90
N PRO A 103 -5.93 -16.16 8.49
CA PRO A 103 -4.50 -16.24 8.23
C PRO A 103 -4.26 -16.85 6.84
N LEU A 104 -3.43 -16.19 6.04
CA LEU A 104 -3.01 -16.65 4.71
C LEU A 104 -1.50 -16.82 4.68
N THR A 105 -1.03 -17.95 4.15
CA THR A 105 0.40 -18.23 3.99
C THR A 105 0.93 -17.62 2.69
N HIS A 106 2.26 -17.54 2.58
CA HIS A 106 2.92 -17.14 1.32
C HIS A 106 2.50 -18.07 0.16
N ARG A 107 2.28 -19.35 0.41
CA ARG A 107 1.79 -20.31 -0.58
C ARG A 107 0.37 -19.96 -1.05
N ASN A 108 -0.54 -19.58 -0.15
CA ASN A 108 -1.89 -19.20 -0.53
C ASN A 108 -1.88 -17.99 -1.48
N ILE A 109 -1.12 -16.96 -1.11
CA ILE A 109 -1.00 -15.75 -1.94
C ILE A 109 -0.36 -16.09 -3.30
N GLY A 110 0.79 -16.77 -3.30
CA GLY A 110 1.50 -17.13 -4.53
C GLY A 110 0.68 -18.03 -5.47
N THR A 111 -0.07 -18.98 -4.91
CA THR A 111 -0.97 -19.83 -5.71
C THR A 111 -2.07 -19.00 -6.37
N ASN A 112 -2.70 -18.08 -5.61
CA ASN A 112 -3.74 -17.23 -6.17
C ASN A 112 -3.20 -16.25 -7.22
N VAL A 113 -2.00 -15.70 -7.02
CA VAL A 113 -1.32 -14.87 -8.03
C VAL A 113 -1.10 -15.65 -9.34
N ASN A 114 -0.64 -16.91 -9.25
CA ASN A 114 -0.48 -17.75 -10.43
C ASN A 114 -1.82 -18.06 -11.11
N GLN A 115 -2.88 -18.30 -10.35
CA GLN A 115 -4.23 -18.48 -10.90
C GLN A 115 -4.70 -17.21 -11.64
N CYS A 116 -4.50 -16.02 -11.07
CA CYS A 116 -4.81 -14.75 -11.72
C CYS A 116 -4.06 -14.61 -13.05
N ARG A 117 -2.75 -14.90 -13.07
CA ARG A 117 -1.93 -14.87 -14.29
C ARG A 117 -2.44 -15.83 -15.37
N MET A 118 -2.81 -17.04 -14.99
CA MET A 118 -3.35 -18.03 -15.92
C MET A 118 -4.73 -17.62 -16.47
N TRP A 119 -5.57 -17.03 -15.63
CA TRP A 119 -6.89 -16.55 -16.00
C TRP A 119 -6.83 -15.38 -16.96
N VAL A 120 -5.94 -14.41 -16.70
CA VAL A 120 -5.75 -13.22 -17.56
C VAL A 120 -4.51 -13.44 -18.43
N TRP A 121 -4.56 -14.46 -19.25
CA TRP A 121 -3.45 -14.94 -20.09
C TRP A 121 -2.87 -13.92 -21.07
N LYS A 122 -3.57 -12.82 -21.36
CA LYS A 122 -3.11 -11.74 -22.26
C LYS A 122 -2.17 -10.73 -21.59
N LEU A 123 -1.93 -10.85 -20.28
CA LEU A 123 -0.99 -9.97 -19.58
C LEU A 123 0.44 -10.39 -19.85
N HIS A 124 1.27 -9.41 -20.18
CA HIS A 124 2.68 -9.62 -20.52
C HIS A 124 3.60 -9.05 -19.43
N GLU A 125 4.58 -9.83 -19.01
CA GLU A 125 5.55 -9.43 -18.00
C GLU A 125 6.33 -8.17 -18.45
N GLY A 126 6.45 -7.20 -17.56
CA GLY A 126 7.15 -5.92 -17.79
C GLY A 126 6.45 -4.93 -18.71
N ALA A 127 5.34 -5.30 -19.34
CA ALA A 127 4.64 -4.46 -20.34
C ALA A 127 3.39 -3.76 -19.77
N GLU A 128 2.86 -4.25 -18.66
CA GLU A 128 1.55 -3.83 -18.19
C GLU A 128 1.60 -2.58 -17.32
N THR A 129 0.51 -1.83 -17.34
CA THR A 129 0.24 -0.71 -16.44
C THR A 129 -1.12 -0.92 -15.79
N PHE A 130 -1.12 -1.12 -14.48
CA PHE A 130 -2.32 -1.39 -13.68
C PHE A 130 -2.82 -0.13 -13.00
N TYR A 131 -4.12 0.11 -13.01
CA TYR A 131 -4.74 0.99 -12.03
C TYR A 131 -4.93 0.24 -10.71
N SER A 132 -4.24 0.70 -9.67
CA SER A 132 -4.40 0.17 -8.33
C SER A 132 -5.48 0.98 -7.60
N LEU A 133 -6.73 0.77 -7.98
CA LEU A 133 -7.88 1.51 -7.47
C LEU A 133 -8.49 0.87 -6.22
N LEU A 134 -8.37 -0.46 -6.10
CA LEU A 134 -8.92 -1.18 -4.96
C LEU A 134 -7.94 -1.16 -3.78
N PRO A 135 -8.46 -1.03 -2.56
CA PRO A 135 -7.63 -0.99 -1.36
C PRO A 135 -6.81 -2.28 -1.18
N TYR A 136 -5.52 -2.15 -0.88
CA TYR A 136 -4.63 -3.30 -0.65
C TYR A 136 -4.90 -4.05 0.65
N PHE A 137 -5.67 -3.48 1.56
CA PHE A 137 -6.15 -4.19 2.75
C PHE A 137 -7.36 -5.11 2.47
N HIS A 138 -7.92 -5.08 1.27
CA HIS A 138 -8.94 -5.99 0.80
C HIS A 138 -8.31 -7.13 0.00
N ALA A 139 -8.84 -8.36 0.12
CA ALA A 139 -8.28 -9.57 -0.52
C ALA A 139 -7.99 -9.38 -2.01
N TYR A 140 -8.93 -8.80 -2.74
CA TYR A 140 -8.79 -8.58 -4.18
C TYR A 140 -7.70 -7.55 -4.51
N GLY A 141 -7.69 -6.41 -3.83
CA GLY A 141 -6.66 -5.38 -3.99
C GLY A 141 -5.27 -5.90 -3.64
N LEU A 142 -5.16 -6.65 -2.55
CA LEU A 142 -3.91 -7.28 -2.12
C LEU A 142 -3.38 -8.26 -3.17
N THR A 143 -4.20 -9.22 -3.59
CA THR A 143 -3.70 -10.33 -4.42
C THR A 143 -3.53 -9.92 -5.86
N PHE A 144 -4.51 -9.25 -6.44
CA PHE A 144 -4.50 -8.91 -7.85
C PHE A 144 -3.72 -7.62 -8.14
N PHE A 145 -4.09 -6.52 -7.51
CA PHE A 145 -3.46 -5.23 -7.82
C PHE A 145 -2.08 -5.06 -7.21
N MET A 146 -1.80 -5.63 -6.04
CA MET A 146 -0.47 -5.54 -5.44
C MET A 146 0.40 -6.72 -5.86
N CYS A 147 0.05 -7.94 -5.46
CA CYS A 147 0.94 -9.08 -5.64
C CYS A 147 1.06 -9.54 -7.09
N ALA A 148 -0.05 -9.61 -7.86
CA ALA A 148 0.02 -10.03 -9.26
C ALA A 148 0.72 -8.98 -10.14
N ALA A 149 0.51 -7.69 -9.88
CA ALA A 149 1.22 -6.64 -10.60
C ALA A 149 2.74 -6.69 -10.34
N VAL A 150 3.17 -6.94 -9.09
CA VAL A 150 4.60 -7.15 -8.77
C VAL A 150 5.13 -8.40 -9.47
N HIS A 151 4.38 -9.50 -9.44
CA HIS A 151 4.76 -10.75 -10.11
C HIS A 151 4.94 -10.59 -11.62
N LEU A 152 4.14 -9.72 -12.25
CA LEU A 152 4.22 -9.39 -13.67
C LEU A 152 5.24 -8.29 -13.98
N ALA A 153 6.00 -7.79 -13.00
CA ALA A 153 6.85 -6.62 -13.16
C ALA A 153 6.11 -5.41 -13.77
N ALA A 154 4.81 -5.30 -13.50
CA ALA A 154 3.95 -4.27 -14.06
C ALA A 154 4.16 -2.93 -13.36
N THR A 155 3.90 -1.85 -14.09
CA THR A 155 3.80 -0.52 -13.48
C THR A 155 2.45 -0.41 -12.76
N GLN A 156 2.47 0.13 -11.54
CA GLN A 156 1.25 0.41 -10.79
C GLN A 156 1.01 1.92 -10.69
N LEU A 157 -0.16 2.38 -11.11
CA LEU A 157 -0.62 3.74 -10.88
C LEU A 157 -1.42 3.75 -9.58
N LEU A 158 -0.81 4.31 -8.54
CA LEU A 158 -1.39 4.39 -7.21
C LEU A 158 -2.13 5.71 -7.04
N LEU A 159 -3.39 5.63 -6.64
CA LEU A 159 -4.19 6.79 -6.26
C LEU A 159 -4.49 6.71 -4.75
N PRO A 160 -4.22 7.76 -3.97
CA PRO A 160 -4.51 7.78 -2.53
C PRO A 160 -6.00 7.60 -2.21
N LYS A 161 -6.84 8.03 -3.11
CA LYS A 161 -8.29 7.91 -3.10
C LYS A 161 -8.77 7.79 -4.53
N PHE A 162 -9.81 7.01 -4.76
CA PHE A 162 -10.46 6.98 -6.07
C PHE A 162 -11.08 8.34 -6.37
N ASP A 163 -10.68 8.90 -7.50
CA ASP A 163 -11.19 10.15 -8.05
C ASP A 163 -11.13 10.03 -9.57
N VAL A 164 -12.25 10.24 -10.23
CA VAL A 164 -12.39 10.02 -11.69
C VAL A 164 -11.49 10.96 -12.48
N ASP A 165 -11.42 12.23 -12.09
CA ASP A 165 -10.62 13.22 -12.81
C ASP A 165 -9.13 12.93 -12.66
N LEU A 166 -8.67 12.57 -11.46
CA LEU A 166 -7.29 12.14 -11.23
C LEU A 166 -6.95 10.86 -11.99
N ALA A 167 -7.88 9.91 -12.05
CA ALA A 167 -7.71 8.68 -12.81
C ALA A 167 -7.57 8.94 -14.31
N LEU A 168 -8.43 9.79 -14.87
CA LEU A 168 -8.37 10.18 -16.28
C LEU A 168 -7.09 10.97 -16.60
N GLU A 169 -6.66 11.87 -15.71
CA GLU A 169 -5.41 12.61 -15.88
C GLU A 169 -4.19 11.68 -15.82
N ALA A 170 -4.18 10.71 -14.90
CA ALA A 170 -3.14 9.71 -14.82
C ALA A 170 -3.09 8.85 -16.10
N HIS A 171 -4.24 8.46 -16.65
CA HIS A 171 -4.33 7.72 -17.90
C HIS A 171 -3.77 8.49 -19.10
N LYS A 172 -4.04 9.80 -19.19
CA LYS A 172 -3.47 10.65 -20.24
C LYS A 172 -1.94 10.70 -20.19
N ARG A 173 -1.36 10.68 -18.99
CA ARG A 173 0.10 10.70 -18.80
C ARG A 173 0.74 9.34 -19.05
N ARG A 174 0.07 8.29 -18.63
CA ARG A 174 0.50 6.90 -18.82
C ARG A 174 -0.72 6.01 -19.06
N PRO A 175 -0.92 5.59 -20.32
CA PRO A 175 -2.02 4.70 -20.67
C PRO A 175 -2.00 3.42 -19.82
N VAL A 176 -3.17 3.07 -19.31
CA VAL A 176 -3.40 1.86 -18.53
C VAL A 176 -3.72 0.72 -19.49
N THR A 177 -3.08 -0.41 -19.30
CA THR A 177 -3.33 -1.62 -20.08
C THR A 177 -4.29 -2.57 -19.35
N PHE A 178 -4.35 -2.45 -18.03
CA PHE A 178 -5.25 -3.26 -17.23
C PHE A 178 -6.01 -2.39 -16.20
N PHE A 179 -7.32 -2.47 -16.32
CA PHE A 179 -8.26 -1.79 -15.45
C PHE A 179 -9.35 -2.76 -15.00
N GLU A 180 -9.61 -2.80 -13.73
CA GLU A 180 -10.72 -3.53 -13.17
C GLU A 180 -11.29 -2.76 -11.98
N GLY A 181 -12.59 -2.72 -11.86
CA GLY A 181 -13.32 -2.06 -10.81
C GLY A 181 -14.42 -2.95 -10.25
N VAL A 182 -15.02 -2.48 -9.19
CA VAL A 182 -16.25 -3.06 -8.61
C VAL A 182 -17.40 -2.08 -8.86
N PRO A 183 -18.63 -2.57 -9.03
CA PRO A 183 -19.83 -1.73 -9.20
C PRO A 183 -20.04 -0.78 -8.03
#